data_4ce5f61023a385147014dcc382d3dfd2
#
_entry.id   4ce5f61023a385147014dcc382d3dfd2
#
_cell.length_a   1.000
_cell.length_b   1.000
_cell.length_c   1.000
_cell.angle_alpha   90.00
_cell.angle_beta   90.00
_cell.angle_gamma   90.00
#
_symmetry.space_group_name_H-M   'P 1'
#
loop_
_entity.id
_entity.type
_entity.pdbx_description
1 polymer ?
#
loop_
_entity_poly.entity_id
_entity_poly.type
_entity_poly.pdbx_seq_one_letter_code
_entity_poly.pdbx_strand_id
1 'polypeptide(L)'
;MLRSLVLSGLALTMCFHAWGQQSPSESACQSGDAEACFYTGAEYAQGQGVPADKQQAVQFFLKSCDMGIPDGCSTSGILISMGEGNLEKNTSQGVELLERACGMGHVDGCSRAIGHRISTSSEAFDLAKAVATAKTGCEAGVENPCYWGLDWSWDGKNGQYPDLIDMPTAGWFAEQACNQFHDEMGCDVAARIYANPEAATFDAAKGLTYSLIRCDEQKSGADCRNVGGVYLNIDEYELGAMYMRRACDFGHQGGCEAATEWETYFKEKAEYDAKMAALSAQVDTPLSQGRYRDAVSAAINSAGSRELAEKAILATRNAGRMGDLSTNDLYAAALWFQSGPVRAAADAELAARGTGLEGTFGTGTNAPGMANARWQEMYGTSAPSYSSSSSTFTPSRTPSAAEISAATKEKYRWAHCTMSGSNRSATVCQ
;
A
#
# COMPACT_ATOMS: atom_id res chain seq x y z
N MET A 1 91.80 66.61 33.72
CA MET A 1 90.76 66.06 34.58
C MET A 1 89.52 65.89 33.73
N LEU A 2 89.16 64.70 33.34
CA LEU A 2 87.76 64.26 33.15
C LEU A 2 87.78 62.79 32.76
N ARG A 3 87.11 61.95 33.54
CA ARG A 3 87.01 60.53 33.41
C ARG A 3 86.01 60.15 32.28
N SER A 4 86.46 59.33 31.33
CA SER A 4 85.62 58.64 30.39
C SER A 4 84.98 57.46 31.08
N LEU A 5 83.61 57.39 31.09
CA LEU A 5 82.84 56.25 31.46
C LEU A 5 82.53 55.47 30.17
N VAL A 6 83.03 54.23 30.11
CA VAL A 6 82.71 53.25 29.07
C VAL A 6 81.47 52.52 29.53
N LEU A 7 80.36 52.72 28.84
CA LEU A 7 79.10 51.90 28.98
C LEU A 7 79.22 50.68 28.09
N SER A 8 79.43 49.52 28.71
CA SER A 8 79.32 48.19 28.05
C SER A 8 77.85 47.85 27.81
N GLY A 9 77.41 47.95 26.57
CA GLY A 9 76.12 47.47 26.17
C GLY A 9 76.11 45.94 26.10
N LEU A 10 75.44 45.31 27.02
CA LEU A 10 75.02 43.89 26.89
C LEU A 10 73.89 43.79 25.84
N ALA A 11 74.22 43.32 24.66
CA ALA A 11 73.25 42.90 23.69
C ALA A 11 72.62 41.58 24.20
N LEU A 12 71.40 41.64 24.80
CA LEU A 12 70.57 40.48 25.01
C LEU A 12 70.03 39.99 23.62
N THR A 13 70.70 39.01 23.05
CA THR A 13 70.16 38.22 21.98
C THR A 13 69.00 37.40 22.55
N MET A 14 67.79 37.93 22.40
CA MET A 14 66.60 37.13 22.57
C MET A 14 66.58 36.09 21.45
N CYS A 15 66.99 34.86 21.73
CA CYS A 15 66.61 33.68 20.94
C CYS A 15 65.12 33.56 21.02
N PHE A 16 64.41 34.13 20.05
CA PHE A 16 63.03 33.67 19.80
C PHE A 16 63.12 32.21 19.34
N HIS A 17 62.95 31.34 20.28
CA HIS A 17 62.57 29.97 19.94
C HIS A 17 61.27 30.10 19.14
N ALA A 18 61.30 29.79 17.87
CA ALA A 18 60.14 29.52 17.06
C ALA A 18 59.54 28.23 17.65
N TRP A 19 58.79 28.38 18.73
CA TRP A 19 57.87 27.32 19.16
C TRP A 19 56.89 27.17 17.99
N GLY A 20 56.88 25.99 17.38
CA GLY A 20 55.88 25.70 16.35
C GLY A 20 54.52 26.11 16.92
N GLN A 21 53.90 27.08 16.29
CA GLN A 21 52.57 27.54 16.70
C GLN A 21 51.63 26.34 16.51
N GLN A 22 51.15 25.78 17.62
CA GLN A 22 50.09 24.81 17.57
C GLN A 22 48.78 25.51 17.29
N SER A 23 47.89 24.85 16.55
CA SER A 23 46.57 25.41 16.32
C SER A 23 45.79 25.51 17.65
N PRO A 24 44.89 26.48 17.78
CA PRO A 24 44.12 26.65 19.01
C PRO A 24 43.36 25.41 19.44
N SER A 25 42.86 24.58 18.50
CA SER A 25 42.07 23.37 18.75
C SER A 25 42.90 22.09 18.91
N GLU A 26 44.23 22.16 18.60
CA GLU A 26 45.05 20.94 18.50
C GLU A 26 45.20 20.19 19.82
N SER A 27 45.28 20.90 20.93
CA SER A 27 45.37 20.27 22.27
C SER A 27 44.12 19.45 22.61
N ALA A 28 42.97 19.95 22.27
CA ALA A 28 41.69 19.21 22.46
C ALA A 28 41.61 18.01 21.52
N CYS A 29 42.05 18.16 20.26
CA CYS A 29 42.11 17.01 19.33
C CYS A 29 43.08 15.92 19.82
N GLN A 30 44.23 16.31 20.40
CA GLN A 30 45.19 15.35 20.97
C GLN A 30 44.59 14.64 22.19
N SER A 31 43.68 15.28 22.94
CA SER A 31 42.97 14.72 24.08
C SER A 31 41.82 13.79 23.68
N GLY A 32 41.54 13.63 22.35
CA GLY A 32 40.51 12.74 21.84
C GLY A 32 39.17 13.39 21.52
N ASP A 33 39.15 14.73 21.40
CA ASP A 33 37.98 15.46 20.93
C ASP A 33 37.90 15.40 19.39
N ALA A 34 36.90 14.72 18.85
CA ALA A 34 36.73 14.48 17.43
C ALA A 34 36.41 15.78 16.65
N GLU A 35 35.57 16.64 17.22
CA GLU A 35 35.22 17.93 16.62
C GLU A 35 36.45 18.89 16.64
N ALA A 36 37.19 18.90 17.73
CA ALA A 36 38.42 19.67 17.79
C ALA A 36 39.43 19.23 16.73
N CYS A 37 39.51 17.93 16.40
CA CYS A 37 40.33 17.46 15.28
C CYS A 37 39.86 18.05 13.94
N PHE A 38 38.58 18.17 13.70
CA PHE A 38 38.04 18.81 12.50
C PHE A 38 38.42 20.31 12.45
N TYR A 39 38.19 21.01 13.56
CA TYR A 39 38.58 22.45 13.65
C TYR A 39 40.08 22.66 13.49
N THR A 40 40.93 21.80 14.07
CA THR A 40 42.36 21.81 13.85
C THR A 40 42.72 21.69 12.36
N GLY A 41 42.08 20.76 11.67
CA GLY A 41 42.22 20.62 10.22
C GLY A 41 41.84 21.90 9.46
N ALA A 42 40.72 22.54 9.84
CA ALA A 42 40.25 23.79 9.25
C ALA A 42 41.25 24.96 9.50
N GLU A 43 41.80 25.07 10.72
CA GLU A 43 42.79 26.05 11.10
C GLU A 43 44.05 25.91 10.26
N TYR A 44 44.59 24.70 10.07
CA TYR A 44 45.71 24.45 9.15
C TYR A 44 45.35 24.69 7.68
N ALA A 45 44.16 24.33 7.23
CA ALA A 45 43.74 24.55 5.85
C ALA A 45 43.68 26.06 5.49
N GLN A 46 43.26 26.88 6.43
CA GLN A 46 43.01 28.32 6.25
C GLN A 46 44.16 29.21 6.77
N GLY A 47 45.09 28.64 7.51
CA GLY A 47 46.16 29.43 8.15
C GLY A 47 45.71 30.28 9.33
N GLN A 48 44.74 29.78 10.10
CA GLN A 48 44.15 30.48 11.25
C GLN A 48 44.93 30.14 12.53
N GLY A 49 45.74 31.10 12.99
CA GLY A 49 46.59 30.92 14.18
C GLY A 49 47.86 30.09 13.94
N VAL A 50 47.95 29.42 12.81
CA VAL A 50 49.09 28.63 12.33
C VAL A 50 49.33 28.92 10.85
N PRO A 51 50.56 28.70 10.31
CA PRO A 51 50.77 28.77 8.86
C PRO A 51 49.86 27.77 8.12
N ALA A 52 49.34 28.20 6.97
CA ALA A 52 48.49 27.32 6.15
C ALA A 52 49.27 26.08 5.67
N ASP A 53 48.77 24.90 5.96
CA ASP A 53 49.36 23.62 5.56
C ASP A 53 48.25 22.60 5.28
N LYS A 54 47.93 22.38 4.00
CA LYS A 54 46.91 21.45 3.59
C LYS A 54 47.26 19.98 3.83
N GLN A 55 48.52 19.62 3.91
CA GLN A 55 48.95 18.27 4.24
C GLN A 55 48.65 17.95 5.71
N GLN A 56 48.99 18.88 6.61
CA GLN A 56 48.60 18.73 8.02
C GLN A 56 47.07 18.77 8.19
N ALA A 57 46.38 19.67 7.51
CA ALA A 57 44.94 19.76 7.53
C ALA A 57 44.27 18.42 7.20
N VAL A 58 44.72 17.75 6.13
CA VAL A 58 44.18 16.43 5.75
C VAL A 58 44.40 15.38 6.85
N GLN A 59 45.55 15.39 7.52
CA GLN A 59 45.78 14.42 8.62
C GLN A 59 44.81 14.62 9.77
N PHE A 60 44.49 15.86 10.14
CA PHE A 60 43.50 16.14 11.18
C PHE A 60 42.09 15.87 10.74
N PHE A 61 41.72 16.14 9.49
CA PHE A 61 40.43 15.74 8.94
C PHE A 61 40.25 14.22 8.89
N LEU A 62 41.30 13.47 8.50
CA LEU A 62 41.26 11.99 8.54
C LEU A 62 41.11 11.48 9.96
N LYS A 63 41.83 12.07 10.93
CA LYS A 63 41.68 11.70 12.34
C LYS A 63 40.24 11.95 12.85
N SER A 64 39.69 13.12 12.50
CA SER A 64 38.29 13.45 12.80
C SER A 64 37.32 12.48 12.13
N CYS A 65 37.53 12.10 10.86
CA CYS A 65 36.79 11.10 10.13
C CYS A 65 36.84 9.72 10.84
N ASP A 66 38.02 9.30 11.29
CA ASP A 66 38.17 8.00 12.00
C ASP A 66 37.48 7.98 13.36
N MET A 67 37.30 9.15 13.95
CA MET A 67 36.55 9.36 15.18
C MET A 67 35.04 9.54 14.96
N GLY A 68 34.54 9.43 13.71
CA GLY A 68 33.12 9.43 13.39
C GLY A 68 32.53 10.78 13.00
N ILE A 69 33.36 11.80 12.69
CA ILE A 69 32.86 13.09 12.18
C ILE A 69 32.75 13.02 10.66
N PRO A 70 31.52 13.06 10.07
CA PRO A 70 31.34 12.94 8.63
C PRO A 70 31.94 14.09 7.83
N ASP A 71 31.97 15.31 8.37
CA ASP A 71 32.62 16.48 7.76
C ASP A 71 34.12 16.27 7.57
N GLY A 72 34.77 15.56 8.50
CA GLY A 72 36.19 15.21 8.38
C GLY A 72 36.45 14.27 7.22
N CYS A 73 35.58 13.25 7.03
CA CYS A 73 35.65 12.35 5.89
C CYS A 73 35.38 13.09 4.57
N SER A 74 34.35 13.91 4.53
CA SER A 74 33.97 14.65 3.32
C SER A 74 35.08 15.65 2.91
N THR A 75 35.58 16.43 3.86
CA THR A 75 36.63 17.47 3.57
C THR A 75 37.94 16.82 3.16
N SER A 76 38.41 15.79 3.87
CA SER A 76 39.62 15.07 3.47
C SER A 76 39.46 14.41 2.09
N GLY A 77 38.30 13.81 1.83
CA GLY A 77 37.96 13.23 0.53
C GLY A 77 38.04 14.23 -0.62
N ILE A 78 37.49 15.43 -0.42
CA ILE A 78 37.58 16.54 -1.41
C ILE A 78 39.04 16.93 -1.66
N LEU A 79 39.80 17.22 -0.62
CA LEU A 79 41.19 17.68 -0.74
C LEU A 79 42.08 16.64 -1.44
N ILE A 80 41.94 15.37 -1.11
CA ILE A 80 42.72 14.29 -1.72
C ILE A 80 42.27 14.04 -3.17
N SER A 81 40.96 14.09 -3.47
CA SER A 81 40.50 13.91 -4.85
C SER A 81 40.92 15.00 -5.81
N MET A 82 41.10 16.23 -5.31
CA MET A 82 41.53 17.37 -6.11
C MET A 82 43.05 17.50 -6.18
N GLY A 83 43.81 16.97 -5.23
CA GLY A 83 45.25 17.15 -5.13
C GLY A 83 45.63 18.57 -4.73
N GLU A 84 44.83 19.21 -3.87
CA GLU A 84 45.09 20.60 -3.47
C GLU A 84 46.22 20.75 -2.45
N GLY A 85 47.01 21.83 -2.56
CA GLY A 85 48.01 22.21 -1.56
C GLY A 85 49.22 21.26 -1.47
N ASN A 86 49.79 20.88 -2.60
CA ASN A 86 50.90 19.91 -2.72
C ASN A 86 50.56 18.49 -2.28
N LEU A 87 49.23 18.17 -2.15
CA LEU A 87 48.79 16.80 -2.01
C LEU A 87 48.88 16.07 -3.36
N GLU A 88 49.29 14.82 -3.34
CA GLU A 88 49.16 13.96 -4.51
C GLU A 88 47.69 13.70 -4.77
N LYS A 89 47.23 14.01 -5.98
CA LYS A 89 45.87 13.75 -6.40
C LYS A 89 45.59 12.23 -6.38
N ASN A 90 44.59 11.81 -5.62
CA ASN A 90 44.12 10.43 -5.60
C ASN A 90 42.58 10.42 -5.58
N THR A 91 41.97 10.44 -6.76
CA THR A 91 40.51 10.49 -6.91
C THR A 91 39.85 9.28 -6.30
N SER A 92 40.42 8.08 -6.44
CA SER A 92 39.85 6.85 -5.89
C SER A 92 39.78 6.89 -4.36
N GLN A 93 40.88 7.24 -3.70
CA GLN A 93 40.94 7.37 -2.24
C GLN A 93 40.01 8.49 -1.74
N GLY A 94 39.99 9.62 -2.44
CA GLY A 94 39.12 10.75 -2.10
C GLY A 94 37.62 10.33 -2.16
N VAL A 95 37.23 9.57 -3.20
CA VAL A 95 35.85 9.09 -3.35
C VAL A 95 35.47 8.07 -2.27
N GLU A 96 36.37 7.16 -1.86
CA GLU A 96 36.13 6.24 -0.76
C GLU A 96 35.84 6.98 0.57
N LEU A 97 36.53 8.07 0.83
CA LEU A 97 36.27 8.93 2.00
C LEU A 97 34.92 9.65 1.89
N LEU A 98 34.53 10.09 0.69
CA LEU A 98 33.22 10.68 0.43
C LEU A 98 32.11 9.64 0.60
N GLU A 99 32.33 8.41 0.15
CA GLU A 99 31.39 7.28 0.36
C GLU A 99 31.23 6.97 1.88
N ARG A 100 32.33 7.02 2.63
CA ARG A 100 32.29 6.86 4.09
C ARG A 100 31.48 7.99 4.75
N ALA A 101 31.68 9.25 4.33
CA ALA A 101 30.86 10.38 4.78
C ALA A 101 29.38 10.18 4.44
N CYS A 102 29.09 9.68 3.23
CA CYS A 102 27.75 9.35 2.78
C CYS A 102 27.07 8.31 3.70
N GLY A 103 27.78 7.24 4.05
CA GLY A 103 27.29 6.22 4.99
C GLY A 103 27.04 6.74 6.41
N MET A 104 27.58 7.89 6.76
CA MET A 104 27.30 8.60 8.02
C MET A 104 26.22 9.69 7.86
N GLY A 105 25.49 9.72 6.74
CA GLY A 105 24.40 10.67 6.49
C GLY A 105 24.86 12.05 5.98
N HIS A 106 26.11 12.21 5.53
CA HIS A 106 26.60 13.48 5.05
C HIS A 106 26.17 13.76 3.59
N VAL A 107 25.22 14.68 3.41
CA VAL A 107 24.55 14.96 2.12
C VAL A 107 25.54 15.31 1.00
N ASP A 108 26.50 16.22 1.27
CA ASP A 108 27.49 16.63 0.27
C ASP A 108 28.49 15.50 -0.05
N GLY A 109 28.82 14.66 0.93
CA GLY A 109 29.62 13.45 0.73
C GLY A 109 28.94 12.48 -0.23
N CYS A 110 27.65 12.21 -0.05
CA CYS A 110 26.86 11.39 -0.96
C CYS A 110 26.86 11.96 -2.39
N SER A 111 26.53 13.25 -2.52
CA SER A 111 26.40 13.92 -3.81
C SER A 111 27.71 13.88 -4.59
N ARG A 112 28.84 14.15 -3.94
CA ARG A 112 30.17 14.14 -4.56
C ARG A 112 30.65 12.74 -4.90
N ALA A 113 30.50 11.78 -3.99
CA ALA A 113 30.88 10.39 -4.25
C ALA A 113 30.15 9.86 -5.47
N ILE A 114 28.84 9.99 -5.49
CA ILE A 114 27.97 9.58 -6.60
C ILE A 114 28.36 10.33 -7.89
N GLY A 115 28.58 11.65 -7.80
CA GLY A 115 29.01 12.46 -8.94
C GLY A 115 30.31 11.93 -9.59
N HIS A 116 31.29 11.51 -8.80
CA HIS A 116 32.51 10.88 -9.31
C HIS A 116 32.25 9.50 -9.91
N ARG A 117 31.35 8.70 -9.33
CA ARG A 117 31.02 7.34 -9.80
C ARG A 117 30.27 7.33 -11.12
N ILE A 118 29.47 8.35 -11.43
CA ILE A 118 28.69 8.42 -12.70
C ILE A 118 29.43 9.22 -13.80
N SER A 119 30.46 9.96 -13.48
CA SER A 119 31.19 10.80 -14.44
C SER A 119 32.20 9.98 -15.22
N THR A 120 31.99 9.81 -16.52
CA THR A 120 32.92 9.11 -17.42
C THR A 120 34.30 9.74 -17.52
N SER A 121 34.45 11.01 -17.10
CA SER A 121 35.72 11.71 -17.01
C SER A 121 36.43 11.50 -15.67
N SER A 122 35.82 10.86 -14.71
CA SER A 122 36.41 10.57 -13.40
C SER A 122 37.22 9.26 -13.44
N GLU A 123 38.37 9.28 -12.80
CA GLU A 123 39.16 8.06 -12.58
C GLU A 123 38.44 7.04 -11.68
N ALA A 124 37.44 7.50 -10.94
CA ALA A 124 36.60 6.67 -10.07
C ALA A 124 35.27 6.26 -10.69
N PHE A 125 35.12 6.41 -12.03
CA PHE A 125 33.89 6.02 -12.73
C PHE A 125 33.54 4.56 -12.49
N ASP A 126 32.33 4.30 -11.97
CA ASP A 126 31.82 2.96 -11.69
C ASP A 126 30.31 3.06 -11.39
N LEU A 127 29.49 2.68 -12.37
CA LEU A 127 28.03 2.77 -12.25
C LEU A 127 27.47 1.83 -11.19
N ALA A 128 28.04 0.65 -11.02
CA ALA A 128 27.59 -0.31 -10.01
C ALA A 128 27.84 0.25 -8.59
N LYS A 129 29.02 0.85 -8.39
CA LYS A 129 29.32 1.53 -7.13
C LYS A 129 28.48 2.80 -6.94
N ALA A 130 28.09 3.51 -8.01
CA ALA A 130 27.16 4.64 -7.89
C ALA A 130 25.81 4.20 -7.25
N VAL A 131 25.24 3.09 -7.73
CA VAL A 131 24.00 2.52 -7.15
C VAL A 131 24.24 2.05 -5.71
N ALA A 132 25.36 1.39 -5.43
CA ALA A 132 25.71 0.95 -4.08
C ALA A 132 25.87 2.14 -3.12
N THR A 133 26.54 3.21 -3.55
CA THR A 133 26.68 4.44 -2.76
C THR A 133 25.34 5.13 -2.55
N ALA A 134 24.47 5.16 -3.58
CA ALA A 134 23.11 5.68 -3.44
C ALA A 134 22.31 4.87 -2.41
N LYS A 135 22.45 3.54 -2.42
CA LYS A 135 21.80 2.67 -1.41
C LYS A 135 22.29 3.00 -0.01
N THR A 136 23.61 3.10 0.20
CA THR A 136 24.19 3.45 1.50
C THR A 136 23.72 4.82 2.01
N GLY A 137 23.66 5.82 1.14
CA GLY A 137 23.16 7.15 1.50
C GLY A 137 21.68 7.16 1.83
N CYS A 138 20.88 6.40 1.06
CA CYS A 138 19.45 6.23 1.33
C CYS A 138 19.21 5.53 2.67
N GLU A 139 19.96 4.48 3.00
CA GLU A 139 19.91 3.79 4.30
C GLU A 139 20.31 4.71 5.46
N ALA A 140 21.22 5.65 5.20
CA ALA A 140 21.62 6.67 6.17
C ALA A 140 20.62 7.84 6.29
N GLY A 141 19.48 7.78 5.62
CA GLY A 141 18.41 8.78 5.68
C GLY A 141 18.67 10.02 4.81
N VAL A 142 19.55 9.95 3.83
CA VAL A 142 19.77 11.04 2.87
C VAL A 142 18.82 10.87 1.69
N GLU A 143 17.99 11.87 1.46
CA GLU A 143 16.87 11.82 0.52
C GLU A 143 17.31 11.64 -0.95
N ASN A 144 18.19 12.53 -1.45
CA ASN A 144 18.61 12.52 -2.86
C ASN A 144 19.18 11.17 -3.37
N PRO A 145 20.02 10.45 -2.62
CA PRO A 145 20.47 9.11 -3.00
C PRO A 145 19.35 8.11 -3.26
N CYS A 146 18.23 8.19 -2.49
CA CYS A 146 17.07 7.33 -2.72
C CYS A 146 16.46 7.59 -4.11
N TYR A 147 16.33 8.86 -4.49
CA TYR A 147 15.77 9.23 -5.80
C TYR A 147 16.71 8.87 -6.96
N TRP A 148 18.01 9.11 -6.82
CA TRP A 148 18.95 8.75 -7.87
C TRP A 148 19.03 7.23 -8.09
N GLY A 149 19.05 6.48 -6.99
CA GLY A 149 19.02 5.02 -7.07
C GLY A 149 17.75 4.51 -7.72
N LEU A 150 16.60 5.14 -7.41
CA LEU A 150 15.32 4.83 -8.05
C LEU A 150 15.35 5.14 -9.55
N ASP A 151 15.73 6.36 -9.95
CA ASP A 151 15.82 6.79 -11.35
C ASP A 151 16.67 5.83 -12.20
N TRP A 152 17.82 5.39 -11.67
CA TRP A 152 18.70 4.49 -12.41
C TRP A 152 18.17 3.07 -12.50
N SER A 153 17.62 2.55 -11.41
CA SER A 153 17.18 1.14 -11.36
C SER A 153 15.78 0.94 -11.96
N TRP A 154 14.95 1.98 -12.05
CA TRP A 154 13.61 1.91 -12.63
C TRP A 154 13.62 2.05 -14.15
N ASP A 155 14.18 3.12 -14.68
CA ASP A 155 14.15 3.44 -16.11
C ASP A 155 15.52 3.73 -16.73
N GLY A 156 16.61 3.46 -15.98
CA GLY A 156 17.97 3.75 -16.41
C GLY A 156 18.20 5.24 -16.60
N LYS A 157 17.57 6.09 -15.79
CA LYS A 157 17.57 7.54 -15.93
C LYS A 157 17.19 7.97 -17.35
N ASN A 158 15.93 7.70 -17.69
CA ASN A 158 15.38 7.95 -19.03
C ASN A 158 16.17 7.25 -20.16
N GLY A 159 16.65 6.04 -19.89
CA GLY A 159 17.37 5.22 -20.88
C GLY A 159 18.85 5.58 -21.07
N GLN A 160 19.41 6.50 -20.29
CA GLN A 160 20.83 6.85 -20.36
C GLN A 160 21.74 5.70 -19.87
N TYR A 161 21.26 4.92 -18.90
CA TYR A 161 21.99 3.80 -18.26
C TYR A 161 21.15 2.53 -18.25
N PRO A 162 20.85 1.93 -19.42
CA PRO A 162 19.97 0.78 -19.51
C PRO A 162 20.47 -0.44 -18.74
N ASP A 163 21.79 -0.57 -18.56
CA ASP A 163 22.42 -1.66 -17.81
C ASP A 163 22.19 -1.60 -16.30
N LEU A 164 21.68 -0.46 -15.78
CA LEU A 164 21.34 -0.29 -14.37
C LEU A 164 19.90 -0.64 -14.05
N ILE A 165 19.06 -0.91 -15.08
CA ILE A 165 17.66 -1.26 -14.86
C ILE A 165 17.57 -2.60 -14.12
N ASP A 166 17.07 -2.55 -12.90
CA ASP A 166 16.88 -3.72 -12.04
C ASP A 166 15.64 -3.55 -11.15
N MET A 167 14.56 -4.23 -11.48
CA MET A 167 13.27 -4.08 -10.80
C MET A 167 13.30 -4.37 -9.29
N PRO A 168 14.02 -5.40 -8.80
CA PRO A 168 14.20 -5.59 -7.36
C PRO A 168 14.85 -4.40 -6.66
N THR A 169 15.92 -3.86 -7.22
CA THR A 169 16.62 -2.68 -6.70
C THR A 169 15.73 -1.44 -6.78
N ALA A 170 15.03 -1.24 -7.90
CA ALA A 170 14.06 -0.15 -8.06
C ALA A 170 12.94 -0.23 -7.00
N GLY A 171 12.41 -1.43 -6.76
CA GLY A 171 11.40 -1.67 -5.72
C GLY A 171 11.91 -1.30 -4.33
N TRP A 172 13.15 -1.67 -4.01
CA TRP A 172 13.76 -1.31 -2.73
C TRP A 172 13.89 0.22 -2.57
N PHE A 173 14.45 0.94 -3.57
CA PHE A 173 14.56 2.39 -3.52
C PHE A 173 13.19 3.08 -3.46
N ALA A 174 12.22 2.59 -4.22
CA ALA A 174 10.85 3.10 -4.21
C ALA A 174 10.20 2.97 -2.81
N GLU A 175 10.38 1.82 -2.15
CA GLU A 175 9.94 1.61 -0.77
C GLU A 175 10.59 2.61 0.19
N GLN A 176 11.90 2.82 0.09
CA GLN A 176 12.59 3.77 0.96
C GLN A 176 12.11 5.21 0.72
N ALA A 177 12.03 5.62 -0.55
CA ALA A 177 11.55 6.95 -0.92
C ALA A 177 10.11 7.21 -0.42
N CYS A 178 9.22 6.23 -0.60
CA CYS A 178 7.84 6.32 -0.11
C CYS A 178 7.76 6.33 1.41
N ASN A 179 8.42 5.38 2.10
CA ASN A 179 8.25 5.18 3.53
C ASN A 179 8.96 6.22 4.40
N GLN A 180 10.14 6.69 3.98
CA GLN A 180 10.94 7.64 4.75
C GLN A 180 10.62 9.10 4.42
N PHE A 181 10.38 9.39 3.14
CA PHE A 181 10.25 10.76 2.64
C PHE A 181 8.85 11.11 2.14
N HIS A 182 7.92 10.14 2.15
CA HIS A 182 6.55 10.29 1.59
C HIS A 182 6.55 10.77 0.13
N ASP A 183 7.60 10.37 -0.61
CA ASP A 183 7.79 10.79 -1.99
C ASP A 183 6.71 10.20 -2.91
N GLU A 184 6.08 11.08 -3.69
CA GLU A 184 4.98 10.69 -4.57
C GLU A 184 5.44 9.72 -5.66
N MET A 185 6.60 9.96 -6.27
CA MET A 185 7.17 9.08 -7.30
C MET A 185 7.59 7.73 -6.72
N GLY A 186 8.23 7.74 -5.55
CA GLY A 186 8.60 6.51 -4.84
C GLY A 186 7.38 5.64 -4.55
N CYS A 187 6.31 6.23 -4.03
CA CYS A 187 5.07 5.51 -3.76
C CYS A 187 4.41 4.98 -5.05
N ASP A 188 4.41 5.77 -6.14
CA ASP A 188 3.88 5.36 -7.45
C ASP A 188 4.64 4.17 -8.03
N VAL A 189 5.96 4.26 -8.06
CA VAL A 189 6.81 3.18 -8.58
C VAL A 189 6.68 1.92 -7.73
N ALA A 190 6.67 2.04 -6.39
CA ALA A 190 6.45 0.90 -5.50
C ALA A 190 5.10 0.22 -5.76
N ALA A 191 4.03 1.00 -5.87
CA ALA A 191 2.71 0.46 -6.19
C ALA A 191 2.72 -0.32 -7.51
N ARG A 192 3.33 0.24 -8.57
CA ARG A 192 3.39 -0.40 -9.91
C ARG A 192 4.25 -1.66 -9.93
N ILE A 193 5.43 -1.64 -9.29
CA ILE A 193 6.35 -2.78 -9.25
C ILE A 193 5.69 -3.98 -8.56
N TYR A 194 5.05 -3.75 -7.41
CA TYR A 194 4.48 -4.84 -6.62
C TYR A 194 3.08 -5.26 -7.05
N ALA A 195 2.33 -4.40 -7.75
CA ALA A 195 1.00 -4.74 -8.26
C ALA A 195 1.03 -5.47 -9.62
N ASN A 196 2.17 -5.55 -10.30
CA ASN A 196 2.26 -6.19 -11.61
C ASN A 196 2.38 -7.72 -11.48
N PRO A 197 1.33 -8.51 -11.80
CA PRO A 197 1.32 -9.96 -11.62
C PRO A 197 2.28 -10.71 -12.56
N GLU A 198 2.76 -10.06 -13.62
CA GLU A 198 3.70 -10.63 -14.57
C GLU A 198 5.17 -10.41 -14.16
N ALA A 199 5.43 -9.54 -13.19
CA ALA A 199 6.76 -9.23 -12.73
C ALA A 199 7.25 -10.25 -11.69
N ALA A 200 8.56 -10.54 -11.70
CA ALA A 200 9.20 -11.36 -10.68
C ALA A 200 9.13 -10.74 -9.27
N THR A 201 8.91 -9.43 -9.21
CA THR A 201 8.76 -8.63 -7.98
C THR A 201 7.34 -8.62 -7.45
N PHE A 202 6.40 -9.32 -8.09
CA PHE A 202 4.98 -9.30 -7.70
C PHE A 202 4.77 -9.62 -6.22
N ASP A 203 4.13 -8.68 -5.52
CA ASP A 203 3.67 -8.81 -4.14
C ASP A 203 2.37 -8.02 -3.97
N ALA A 204 1.25 -8.72 -4.06
CA ALA A 204 -0.08 -8.10 -4.01
C ALA A 204 -0.34 -7.30 -2.74
N ALA A 205 0.21 -7.74 -1.60
CA ALA A 205 0.03 -7.06 -0.32
C ALA A 205 0.80 -5.74 -0.29
N LYS A 206 2.05 -5.73 -0.77
CA LYS A 206 2.84 -4.52 -0.93
C LYS A 206 2.21 -3.58 -1.97
N GLY A 207 1.81 -4.09 -3.13
CA GLY A 207 1.14 -3.31 -4.18
C GLY A 207 -0.11 -2.59 -3.65
N LEU A 208 -0.98 -3.30 -2.93
CA LEU A 208 -2.15 -2.71 -2.28
C LEU A 208 -1.74 -1.68 -1.21
N THR A 209 -0.69 -1.97 -0.43
CA THR A 209 -0.18 -1.06 0.59
C THR A 209 0.21 0.30 0.01
N TYR A 210 1.03 0.30 -1.05
CA TYR A 210 1.47 1.55 -1.68
C TYR A 210 0.35 2.24 -2.46
N SER A 211 -0.57 1.49 -3.09
CA SER A 211 -1.78 2.07 -3.68
C SER A 211 -2.68 2.74 -2.64
N LEU A 212 -2.80 2.18 -1.42
CA LEU A 212 -3.51 2.81 -0.31
C LEU A 212 -2.87 4.12 0.14
N ILE A 213 -1.54 4.16 0.29
CA ILE A 213 -0.81 5.40 0.61
C ILE A 213 -1.08 6.46 -0.45
N ARG A 214 -0.99 6.12 -1.73
CA ARG A 214 -1.28 7.04 -2.83
C ARG A 214 -2.73 7.52 -2.85
N CYS A 215 -3.68 6.64 -2.58
CA CYS A 215 -5.09 7.03 -2.48
C CYS A 215 -5.35 7.92 -1.26
N ASP A 216 -4.90 7.50 -0.07
CA ASP A 216 -5.33 8.10 1.19
C ASP A 216 -4.57 9.39 1.51
N GLU A 217 -3.27 9.43 1.25
CA GLU A 217 -2.37 10.53 1.61
C GLU A 217 -2.14 11.47 0.42
N GLN A 218 -1.86 10.90 -0.77
CA GLN A 218 -1.52 11.66 -1.97
C GLN A 218 -2.73 11.99 -2.86
N LYS A 219 -3.93 11.51 -2.49
CA LYS A 219 -5.20 11.78 -3.17
C LYS A 219 -5.22 11.38 -4.65
N SER A 220 -4.53 10.31 -4.98
CA SER A 220 -4.52 9.75 -6.33
C SER A 220 -5.83 9.05 -6.65
N GLY A 221 -6.66 9.64 -7.49
CA GLY A 221 -7.94 9.05 -7.90
C GLY A 221 -7.76 7.72 -8.64
N ALA A 222 -6.69 7.56 -9.41
CA ALA A 222 -6.38 6.32 -10.11
C ALA A 222 -6.08 5.17 -9.12
N ASP A 223 -5.27 5.45 -8.09
CA ASP A 223 -4.95 4.45 -7.08
C ASP A 223 -6.15 4.12 -6.19
N CYS A 224 -6.98 5.12 -5.84
CA CYS A 224 -8.24 4.86 -5.15
C CYS A 224 -9.14 3.91 -5.95
N ARG A 225 -9.24 4.10 -7.27
CA ARG A 225 -10.00 3.20 -8.15
C ARG A 225 -9.41 1.78 -8.14
N ASN A 226 -8.07 1.66 -8.22
CA ASN A 226 -7.39 0.36 -8.17
C ASN A 226 -7.65 -0.36 -6.83
N VAL A 227 -7.52 0.36 -5.72
CA VAL A 227 -7.84 -0.14 -4.36
C VAL A 227 -9.29 -0.60 -4.29
N GLY A 228 -10.23 0.22 -4.78
CA GLY A 228 -11.64 -0.15 -4.86
C GLY A 228 -11.88 -1.42 -5.65
N GLY A 229 -11.23 -1.57 -6.82
CA GLY A 229 -11.28 -2.78 -7.63
C GLY A 229 -10.77 -4.03 -6.91
N VAL A 230 -9.70 -3.92 -6.12
CA VAL A 230 -9.19 -5.03 -5.31
C VAL A 230 -10.23 -5.46 -4.26
N TYR A 231 -10.84 -4.53 -3.54
CA TYR A 231 -11.87 -4.85 -2.54
C TYR A 231 -13.12 -5.49 -3.16
N LEU A 232 -13.57 -5.00 -4.32
CA LEU A 232 -14.70 -5.61 -5.05
C LEU A 232 -14.42 -7.06 -5.46
N ASN A 233 -13.19 -7.36 -5.86
CA ASN A 233 -12.79 -8.70 -6.28
C ASN A 233 -12.72 -9.73 -5.13
N ILE A 234 -12.70 -9.29 -3.90
CA ILE A 234 -12.71 -10.14 -2.70
C ILE A 234 -14.04 -10.07 -1.94
N ASP A 235 -15.10 -9.63 -2.62
CA ASP A 235 -16.48 -9.52 -2.09
C ASP A 235 -16.66 -8.52 -0.94
N GLU A 236 -15.69 -7.62 -0.72
CA GLU A 236 -15.77 -6.50 0.25
C GLU A 236 -16.43 -5.28 -0.42
N TYR A 237 -17.70 -5.44 -0.81
CA TYR A 237 -18.40 -4.49 -1.68
C TYR A 237 -18.54 -3.09 -1.10
N GLU A 238 -18.79 -2.95 0.22
CA GLU A 238 -18.92 -1.65 0.89
C GLU A 238 -17.60 -0.86 0.84
N LEU A 239 -16.47 -1.54 1.09
CA LEU A 239 -15.14 -0.94 0.99
C LEU A 239 -14.81 -0.60 -0.44
N GLY A 240 -15.07 -1.50 -1.37
CA GLY A 240 -14.86 -1.27 -2.79
C GLY A 240 -15.59 -0.02 -3.28
N ALA A 241 -16.89 0.10 -2.96
CA ALA A 241 -17.70 1.26 -3.31
C ALA A 241 -17.19 2.56 -2.65
N MET A 242 -16.75 2.50 -1.39
CA MET A 242 -16.16 3.64 -0.68
C MET A 242 -14.92 4.16 -1.43
N TYR A 243 -14.02 3.28 -1.84
CA TYR A 243 -12.82 3.69 -2.60
C TYR A 243 -13.15 4.16 -4.02
N MET A 244 -14.19 3.62 -4.68
CA MET A 244 -14.70 4.16 -5.94
C MET A 244 -15.23 5.59 -5.77
N ARG A 245 -15.93 5.87 -4.66
CA ARG A 245 -16.38 7.23 -4.34
C ARG A 245 -15.19 8.17 -4.10
N ARG A 246 -14.16 7.74 -3.35
CA ARG A 246 -12.93 8.53 -3.15
C ARG A 246 -12.21 8.80 -4.47
N ALA A 247 -12.16 7.81 -5.36
CA ALA A 247 -11.59 8.01 -6.70
C ALA A 247 -12.33 9.12 -7.46
N CYS A 248 -13.65 9.16 -7.37
CA CYS A 248 -14.48 10.24 -7.92
C CYS A 248 -14.17 11.59 -7.28
N ASP A 249 -14.10 11.66 -5.94
CA ASP A 249 -13.81 12.88 -5.19
C ASP A 249 -12.44 13.46 -5.56
N PHE A 250 -11.50 12.60 -5.96
CA PHE A 250 -10.16 12.98 -6.46
C PHE A 250 -10.10 13.12 -8.00
N GLY A 251 -11.26 13.25 -8.66
CA GLY A 251 -11.37 13.61 -10.08
C GLY A 251 -11.21 12.46 -11.06
N HIS A 252 -11.23 11.20 -10.63
CA HIS A 252 -11.14 10.05 -11.53
C HIS A 252 -12.50 9.68 -12.11
N GLN A 253 -12.72 9.94 -13.42
CA GLN A 253 -14.02 9.74 -14.08
C GLN A 253 -14.57 8.32 -13.92
N GLY A 254 -13.77 7.28 -14.20
CA GLY A 254 -14.21 5.89 -14.04
C GLY A 254 -14.51 5.50 -12.58
N GLY A 255 -13.97 6.24 -11.60
CA GLY A 255 -14.35 6.13 -10.19
C GLY A 255 -15.76 6.67 -9.95
N CYS A 256 -16.13 7.80 -10.59
CA CYS A 256 -17.47 8.37 -10.48
C CYS A 256 -18.55 7.46 -11.08
N GLU A 257 -18.26 6.90 -12.25
CA GLU A 257 -19.15 5.94 -12.90
C GLU A 257 -19.40 4.74 -12.01
N ALA A 258 -18.34 4.09 -11.54
CA ALA A 258 -18.42 2.93 -10.65
C ALA A 258 -19.10 3.27 -9.30
N ALA A 259 -18.81 4.42 -8.70
CA ALA A 259 -19.44 4.85 -7.45
C ALA A 259 -20.96 4.97 -7.61
N THR A 260 -21.42 5.54 -8.74
CA THR A 260 -22.86 5.69 -9.05
C THR A 260 -23.54 4.33 -9.23
N GLU A 261 -22.87 3.39 -9.90
CA GLU A 261 -23.40 2.03 -10.08
C GLU A 261 -23.56 1.31 -8.72
N TRP A 262 -22.55 1.40 -7.84
CA TRP A 262 -22.59 0.76 -6.53
C TRP A 262 -23.59 1.41 -5.58
N GLU A 263 -23.77 2.73 -5.61
CA GLU A 263 -24.81 3.42 -4.86
C GLU A 263 -26.21 2.96 -5.29
N THR A 264 -26.42 2.82 -6.60
CA THR A 264 -27.66 2.29 -7.14
C THR A 264 -27.90 0.86 -6.67
N TYR A 265 -26.87 0.01 -6.77
CA TYR A 265 -26.95 -1.39 -6.29
C TYR A 265 -27.31 -1.47 -4.80
N PHE A 266 -26.65 -0.70 -3.92
CA PHE A 266 -26.95 -0.74 -2.48
C PHE A 266 -28.35 -0.22 -2.18
N LYS A 267 -28.82 0.79 -2.90
CA LYS A 267 -30.18 1.28 -2.77
C LYS A 267 -31.20 0.21 -3.16
N GLU A 268 -31.04 -0.41 -4.32
CA GLU A 268 -31.93 -1.48 -4.80
C GLU A 268 -31.88 -2.70 -3.88
N LYS A 269 -30.68 -3.06 -3.40
CA LYS A 269 -30.49 -4.13 -2.41
C LYS A 269 -31.22 -3.83 -1.10
N ALA A 270 -31.10 -2.62 -0.58
CA ALA A 270 -31.79 -2.22 0.65
C ALA A 270 -33.32 -2.24 0.50
N GLU A 271 -33.83 -1.78 -0.66
CA GLU A 271 -35.25 -1.86 -0.98
C GLU A 271 -35.73 -3.32 -1.09
N TYR A 272 -34.92 -4.17 -1.73
CA TYR A 272 -35.20 -5.61 -1.82
C TYR A 272 -35.18 -6.28 -0.43
N ASP A 273 -34.13 -6.02 0.38
CA ASP A 273 -34.00 -6.59 1.72
C ASP A 273 -35.15 -6.15 2.63
N ALA A 274 -35.53 -4.89 2.56
CA ALA A 274 -36.70 -4.37 3.30
C ALA A 274 -38.01 -5.05 2.88
N LYS A 275 -38.21 -5.25 1.57
CA LYS A 275 -39.36 -5.99 1.03
C LYS A 275 -39.37 -7.45 1.51
N MET A 276 -38.22 -8.12 1.44
CA MET A 276 -38.07 -9.49 1.90
C MET A 276 -38.29 -9.63 3.41
N ALA A 277 -37.80 -8.68 4.22
CA ALA A 277 -38.07 -8.65 5.65
C ALA A 277 -39.57 -8.48 5.96
N ALA A 278 -40.24 -7.59 5.24
CA ALA A 278 -41.68 -7.40 5.39
C ALA A 278 -42.48 -8.64 4.99
N LEU A 279 -42.10 -9.33 3.92
CA LEU A 279 -42.70 -10.61 3.49
C LEU A 279 -42.43 -11.73 4.48
N SER A 280 -41.16 -11.82 4.99
CA SER A 280 -40.81 -12.79 6.03
C SER A 280 -41.69 -12.62 7.29
N ALA A 281 -41.90 -11.37 7.71
CA ALA A 281 -42.76 -11.08 8.86
C ALA A 281 -44.24 -11.53 8.66
N GLN A 282 -44.76 -11.41 7.43
CA GLN A 282 -46.09 -11.90 7.09
C GLN A 282 -46.21 -13.42 7.16
N VAL A 283 -45.11 -14.14 7.01
CA VAL A 283 -45.05 -15.60 7.14
C VAL A 283 -44.74 -16.03 8.58
N ASP A 284 -43.72 -15.39 9.18
CA ASP A 284 -43.21 -15.78 10.50
C ASP A 284 -44.20 -15.49 11.64
N THR A 285 -44.91 -14.37 11.56
CA THR A 285 -45.90 -14.01 12.58
C THR A 285 -47.04 -15.06 12.66
N PRO A 286 -47.68 -15.42 11.57
CA PRO A 286 -48.66 -16.52 11.63
C PRO A 286 -48.08 -17.87 12.06
N LEU A 287 -46.88 -18.25 11.61
CA LEU A 287 -46.20 -19.48 12.03
C LEU A 287 -46.01 -19.54 13.54
N SER A 288 -45.50 -18.45 14.14
CA SER A 288 -45.30 -18.38 15.60
C SER A 288 -46.58 -18.45 16.42
N GLN A 289 -47.72 -18.12 15.79
CA GLN A 289 -49.06 -18.20 16.38
C GLN A 289 -49.77 -19.49 16.05
N GLY A 290 -49.15 -20.48 15.38
CA GLY A 290 -49.74 -21.73 14.96
C GLY A 290 -50.78 -21.60 13.83
N ARG A 291 -50.83 -20.44 13.17
CA ARG A 291 -51.73 -20.14 12.04
C ARG A 291 -51.08 -20.53 10.71
N TYR A 292 -50.83 -21.83 10.52
CA TYR A 292 -50.07 -22.39 9.42
C TYR A 292 -50.66 -22.09 8.05
N ARG A 293 -51.99 -22.16 7.90
CA ARG A 293 -52.68 -21.84 6.65
C ARG A 293 -52.45 -20.41 6.23
N ASP A 294 -52.53 -19.46 7.16
CA ASP A 294 -52.32 -18.06 6.87
C ASP A 294 -50.87 -17.81 6.43
N ALA A 295 -49.90 -18.46 7.09
CA ALA A 295 -48.49 -18.37 6.73
C ALA A 295 -48.20 -18.90 5.32
N VAL A 296 -48.72 -20.08 4.97
CA VAL A 296 -48.54 -20.68 3.63
C VAL A 296 -49.23 -19.83 2.57
N SER A 297 -50.45 -19.37 2.81
CA SER A 297 -51.18 -18.51 1.89
C SER A 297 -50.44 -17.17 1.67
N ALA A 298 -49.91 -16.55 2.72
CA ALA A 298 -49.07 -15.34 2.60
C ALA A 298 -47.81 -15.62 1.79
N ALA A 299 -47.11 -16.72 2.03
CA ALA A 299 -45.87 -17.07 1.34
C ALA A 299 -46.09 -17.36 -0.16
N ILE A 300 -47.19 -18.05 -0.52
CA ILE A 300 -47.54 -18.37 -1.89
C ILE A 300 -48.01 -17.13 -2.66
N ASN A 301 -48.81 -16.27 -2.01
CA ASN A 301 -49.36 -15.07 -2.65
C ASN A 301 -48.34 -13.89 -2.71
N SER A 302 -47.30 -13.92 -1.88
CA SER A 302 -46.21 -12.94 -1.98
C SER A 302 -45.35 -13.28 -3.19
N ALA A 303 -45.61 -12.64 -4.31
CA ALA A 303 -44.98 -12.89 -5.60
C ALA A 303 -43.46 -13.06 -5.50
N GLY A 304 -42.96 -14.28 -5.64
CA GLY A 304 -41.55 -14.57 -5.93
C GLY A 304 -40.68 -15.15 -4.82
N SER A 305 -41.18 -15.36 -3.59
CA SER A 305 -40.33 -15.95 -2.55
C SER A 305 -40.55 -17.45 -2.38
N ARG A 306 -39.86 -18.22 -3.25
CA ARG A 306 -39.83 -19.68 -3.15
C ARG A 306 -39.31 -20.15 -1.79
N GLU A 307 -38.34 -19.44 -1.23
CA GLU A 307 -37.75 -19.74 0.07
C GLU A 307 -38.74 -19.59 1.22
N LEU A 308 -39.53 -18.51 1.23
CA LEU A 308 -40.59 -18.34 2.24
C LEU A 308 -41.70 -19.36 2.11
N ALA A 309 -42.06 -19.75 0.89
CA ALA A 309 -43.04 -20.81 0.66
C ALA A 309 -42.52 -22.17 1.16
N GLU A 310 -41.25 -22.49 0.87
CA GLU A 310 -40.61 -23.70 1.39
C GLU A 310 -40.59 -23.71 2.92
N LYS A 311 -40.15 -22.62 3.56
CA LYS A 311 -40.16 -22.45 5.01
C LYS A 311 -41.54 -22.68 5.62
N ALA A 312 -42.55 -22.02 5.08
CA ALA A 312 -43.93 -22.10 5.60
C ALA A 312 -44.53 -23.54 5.47
N ILE A 313 -44.33 -24.18 4.31
CA ILE A 313 -44.89 -25.53 4.06
C ILE A 313 -44.13 -26.57 4.90
N LEU A 314 -42.80 -26.49 5.01
CA LEU A 314 -42.03 -27.40 5.87
C LEU A 314 -42.39 -27.24 7.35
N ALA A 315 -42.58 -26.00 7.83
CA ALA A 315 -43.05 -25.75 9.19
C ALA A 315 -44.44 -26.35 9.42
N THR A 316 -45.37 -26.20 8.47
CA THR A 316 -46.71 -26.77 8.51
C THR A 316 -46.67 -28.29 8.55
N ARG A 317 -45.83 -28.91 7.71
CA ARG A 317 -45.61 -30.37 7.69
C ARG A 317 -45.06 -30.87 9.03
N ASN A 318 -44.01 -30.21 9.55
CA ASN A 318 -43.36 -30.59 10.80
C ASN A 318 -44.31 -30.49 12.01
N ALA A 319 -45.25 -29.57 11.95
CA ALA A 319 -46.34 -29.47 12.94
C ALA A 319 -47.50 -30.47 12.75
N GLY A 320 -47.49 -31.30 11.70
CA GLY A 320 -48.55 -32.23 11.38
C GLY A 320 -49.86 -31.54 10.94
N ARG A 321 -49.76 -30.31 10.41
CA ARG A 321 -50.93 -29.47 10.09
C ARG A 321 -51.16 -29.29 8.58
N MET A 322 -50.62 -30.17 7.72
CA MET A 322 -50.84 -30.11 6.27
C MET A 322 -52.35 -30.16 5.90
N GLY A 323 -53.18 -30.84 6.70
CA GLY A 323 -54.62 -30.88 6.53
C GLY A 323 -55.31 -29.51 6.64
N ASP A 324 -54.72 -28.52 7.28
CA ASP A 324 -55.28 -27.18 7.40
C ASP A 324 -55.12 -26.32 6.12
N LEU A 325 -54.21 -26.72 5.22
CA LEU A 325 -53.95 -25.97 3.98
C LEU A 325 -55.11 -26.10 2.99
N SER A 326 -55.33 -25.08 2.19
CA SER A 326 -56.28 -25.17 1.10
C SER A 326 -55.75 -26.07 -0.02
N THR A 327 -56.66 -26.70 -0.77
CA THR A 327 -56.28 -27.51 -1.95
C THR A 327 -55.50 -26.66 -2.98
N ASN A 328 -55.86 -25.39 -3.12
CA ASN A 328 -55.17 -24.48 -4.01
C ASN A 328 -53.72 -24.18 -3.55
N ASP A 329 -53.48 -23.98 -2.24
CA ASP A 329 -52.15 -23.80 -1.71
C ASP A 329 -51.27 -25.04 -1.92
N LEU A 330 -51.84 -26.24 -1.76
CA LEU A 330 -51.15 -27.50 -2.03
C LEU A 330 -50.81 -27.69 -3.51
N TYR A 331 -51.71 -27.33 -4.42
CA TYR A 331 -51.43 -27.35 -5.86
C TYR A 331 -50.36 -26.34 -6.24
N ALA A 332 -50.41 -25.13 -5.71
CA ALA A 332 -49.38 -24.11 -5.93
C ALA A 332 -48.01 -24.59 -5.43
N ALA A 333 -47.96 -25.18 -4.24
CA ALA A 333 -46.73 -25.76 -3.69
C ALA A 333 -46.17 -26.88 -4.59
N ALA A 334 -47.05 -27.80 -5.03
CA ALA A 334 -46.66 -28.90 -5.91
C ALA A 334 -46.20 -28.45 -7.30
N LEU A 335 -46.71 -27.33 -7.81
CA LEU A 335 -46.24 -26.72 -9.07
C LEU A 335 -44.92 -25.97 -8.93
N TRP A 336 -44.73 -25.25 -7.84
CA TRP A 336 -43.49 -24.49 -7.59
C TRP A 336 -42.29 -25.38 -7.31
N PHE A 337 -42.51 -26.48 -6.58
CA PHE A 337 -41.46 -27.41 -6.18
C PHE A 337 -41.54 -28.68 -6.99
N GLN A 338 -40.80 -28.74 -8.10
CA GLN A 338 -40.81 -29.90 -9.01
C GLN A 338 -40.30 -31.20 -8.37
N SER A 339 -39.52 -31.08 -7.27
CA SER A 339 -38.98 -32.21 -6.50
C SER A 339 -38.67 -31.77 -5.07
N GLY A 340 -38.32 -32.72 -4.19
CA GLY A 340 -37.89 -32.45 -2.83
C GLY A 340 -38.97 -32.53 -1.77
N PRO A 341 -38.67 -32.16 -0.50
CA PRO A 341 -39.56 -32.44 0.64
C PRO A 341 -40.88 -31.67 0.61
N VAL A 342 -40.87 -30.46 0.02
CA VAL A 342 -42.12 -29.67 -0.14
C VAL A 342 -43.05 -30.30 -1.12
N ARG A 343 -42.55 -30.74 -2.29
CA ARG A 343 -43.33 -31.46 -3.29
C ARG A 343 -43.91 -32.72 -2.72
N ALA A 344 -43.11 -33.53 -2.07
CA ALA A 344 -43.58 -34.81 -1.46
C ALA A 344 -44.63 -34.55 -0.40
N ALA A 345 -44.55 -33.52 0.40
CA ALA A 345 -45.53 -33.17 1.42
C ALA A 345 -46.88 -32.74 0.80
N ALA A 346 -46.84 -31.91 -0.24
CA ALA A 346 -48.02 -31.44 -0.95
C ALA A 346 -48.72 -32.59 -1.69
N ASP A 347 -47.97 -33.45 -2.40
CA ASP A 347 -48.52 -34.60 -3.12
C ASP A 347 -49.16 -35.62 -2.16
N ALA A 348 -48.52 -35.90 -1.01
CA ALA A 348 -49.08 -36.82 -0.02
C ALA A 348 -50.41 -36.31 0.54
N GLU A 349 -50.53 -35.02 0.84
CA GLU A 349 -51.79 -34.44 1.34
C GLU A 349 -52.86 -34.38 0.25
N LEU A 350 -52.50 -34.03 -0.98
CA LEU A 350 -53.43 -34.05 -2.11
C LEU A 350 -53.99 -35.48 -2.38
N ALA A 351 -53.13 -36.49 -2.32
CA ALA A 351 -53.48 -37.87 -2.44
C ALA A 351 -54.44 -38.31 -1.32
N ALA A 352 -54.18 -37.90 -0.06
CA ALA A 352 -55.07 -38.22 1.08
C ALA A 352 -56.49 -37.64 0.92
N ARG A 353 -56.59 -36.51 0.18
CA ARG A 353 -57.89 -35.87 -0.13
C ARG A 353 -58.58 -36.46 -1.37
N GLY A 354 -57.94 -37.41 -2.03
CA GLY A 354 -58.49 -37.98 -3.29
C GLY A 354 -58.43 -36.99 -4.47
N THR A 355 -57.61 -35.98 -4.34
CA THR A 355 -57.46 -34.90 -5.35
C THR A 355 -56.01 -34.85 -5.96
N GLY A 356 -55.35 -36.01 -6.09
CA GLY A 356 -54.01 -36.14 -6.62
C GLY A 356 -53.88 -35.55 -8.03
N LEU A 357 -52.66 -35.09 -8.37
CA LEU A 357 -52.36 -34.47 -9.66
C LEU A 357 -52.58 -35.39 -10.88
N GLU A 358 -52.74 -36.72 -10.68
CA GLU A 358 -52.94 -37.73 -11.75
C GLU A 358 -54.21 -37.55 -12.55
N GLY A 359 -55.22 -36.84 -12.01
CA GLY A 359 -56.52 -36.63 -12.69
C GLY A 359 -56.61 -35.32 -13.48
N THR A 360 -55.67 -34.38 -13.29
CA THR A 360 -55.79 -33.00 -13.83
C THR A 360 -54.76 -32.65 -14.91
N PHE A 361 -53.68 -33.40 -14.98
CA PHE A 361 -52.65 -33.19 -16.00
C PHE A 361 -52.33 -34.54 -16.67
N GLY A 362 -52.82 -34.72 -17.89
CA GLY A 362 -52.44 -35.90 -18.69
C GLY A 362 -50.93 -36.03 -18.80
N THR A 363 -50.45 -37.27 -18.89
CA THR A 363 -49.03 -37.67 -19.03
C THR A 363 -48.38 -37.19 -20.35
N GLY A 364 -48.64 -35.95 -20.76
CA GLY A 364 -48.10 -35.32 -21.97
C GLY A 364 -46.89 -34.47 -21.68
N THR A 365 -45.88 -34.62 -22.50
CA THR A 365 -44.57 -33.97 -22.51
C THR A 365 -44.55 -32.42 -22.61
N ASN A 366 -45.70 -31.75 -22.34
CA ASN A 366 -45.86 -30.28 -22.42
C ASN A 366 -46.11 -29.59 -21.07
N ALA A 367 -45.74 -30.21 -19.96
CA ALA A 367 -45.95 -29.68 -18.61
C ALA A 367 -45.40 -28.24 -18.35
N PRO A 368 -44.24 -27.82 -18.90
CA PRO A 368 -43.75 -26.45 -18.68
C PRO A 368 -44.61 -25.37 -19.33
N GLY A 369 -45.19 -25.63 -20.49
CA GLY A 369 -46.02 -24.64 -21.22
C GLY A 369 -47.40 -24.42 -20.59
N MET A 370 -48.02 -25.49 -20.09
CA MET A 370 -49.34 -25.40 -19.43
C MET A 370 -49.25 -24.83 -17.99
N ALA A 371 -48.15 -25.11 -17.29
CA ALA A 371 -47.88 -24.47 -16.00
C ALA A 371 -47.74 -22.93 -16.16
N ASN A 372 -47.09 -22.49 -17.21
CA ASN A 372 -46.90 -21.06 -17.49
C ASN A 372 -48.23 -20.38 -17.95
N ALA A 373 -49.02 -21.02 -18.76
CA ALA A 373 -50.32 -20.50 -19.21
C ALA A 373 -51.32 -20.38 -18.04
N ARG A 374 -51.38 -21.35 -17.14
CA ARG A 374 -52.26 -21.32 -15.96
C ARG A 374 -51.76 -20.40 -14.87
N TRP A 375 -50.43 -20.17 -14.78
CA TRP A 375 -49.82 -19.14 -13.95
C TRP A 375 -50.21 -17.73 -14.44
N GLN A 376 -50.20 -17.50 -15.75
CA GLN A 376 -50.65 -16.23 -16.34
C GLN A 376 -52.16 -16.01 -16.13
N GLU A 377 -52.95 -17.08 -16.19
CA GLU A 377 -54.40 -17.04 -15.95
C GLU A 377 -54.74 -16.73 -14.48
N MET A 378 -53.94 -17.27 -13.53
CA MET A 378 -54.14 -17.05 -12.09
C MET A 378 -53.51 -15.75 -11.54
N TYR A 379 -52.42 -15.30 -12.10
CA TYR A 379 -51.58 -14.20 -11.52
C TYR A 379 -51.28 -13.07 -12.48
N GLY A 380 -51.70 -13.13 -13.72
CA GLY A 380 -51.56 -12.03 -14.70
C GLY A 380 -50.12 -11.71 -15.19
N THR A 381 -49.14 -12.54 -14.83
CA THR A 381 -47.72 -12.35 -15.21
C THR A 381 -47.07 -13.66 -15.64
N SER A 382 -46.08 -13.61 -16.53
CA SER A 382 -45.30 -14.78 -16.93
C SER A 382 -44.42 -15.26 -15.79
N ALA A 383 -44.27 -16.58 -15.62
CA ALA A 383 -43.32 -17.15 -14.66
C ALA A 383 -41.88 -16.61 -14.96
N PRO A 384 -41.12 -16.18 -13.97
CA PRO A 384 -39.79 -15.66 -14.19
C PRO A 384 -38.86 -16.72 -14.79
N SER A 385 -38.38 -16.48 -16.00
CA SER A 385 -37.36 -17.32 -16.63
C SER A 385 -35.96 -16.89 -16.09
N TYR A 386 -35.34 -17.81 -15.37
CA TYR A 386 -33.96 -17.65 -14.95
C TYR A 386 -33.04 -17.91 -16.15
N SER A 387 -32.52 -16.87 -16.79
CA SER A 387 -31.37 -16.98 -17.70
C SER A 387 -30.11 -16.68 -16.90
N SER A 388 -29.30 -17.71 -16.63
CA SER A 388 -27.95 -17.54 -16.14
C SER A 388 -27.09 -16.96 -17.26
N SER A 389 -26.98 -15.65 -17.36
CA SER A 389 -25.95 -15.01 -18.14
C SER A 389 -24.69 -14.89 -17.26
N SER A 390 -23.86 -15.93 -17.29
CA SER A 390 -22.47 -15.84 -16.83
C SER A 390 -21.68 -15.03 -17.85
N SER A 391 -21.47 -13.74 -17.59
CA SER A 391 -20.38 -13.03 -18.21
C SER A 391 -19.09 -13.50 -17.55
N THR A 392 -18.40 -14.44 -18.21
CA THR A 392 -17.05 -14.85 -17.87
C THR A 392 -16.10 -13.72 -18.17
N PHE A 393 -15.84 -12.88 -17.18
CA PHE A 393 -14.62 -12.08 -17.11
C PHE A 393 -13.54 -13.01 -16.55
N THR A 394 -12.56 -13.39 -17.40
CA THR A 394 -11.38 -14.13 -16.97
C THR A 394 -10.41 -13.13 -16.36
N PRO A 395 -10.19 -13.10 -15.04
CA PRO A 395 -9.15 -12.27 -14.46
C PRO A 395 -7.80 -12.95 -14.66
N SER A 396 -6.82 -12.22 -15.17
CA SER A 396 -5.41 -12.51 -14.93
C SER A 396 -5.23 -12.62 -13.41
N ARG A 397 -4.54 -13.70 -12.99
CA ARG A 397 -4.30 -14.15 -11.61
C ARG A 397 -4.42 -13.04 -10.55
N THR A 398 -5.57 -12.97 -9.91
CA THR A 398 -5.82 -12.15 -8.72
C THR A 398 -5.12 -12.82 -7.52
N PRO A 399 -4.51 -12.05 -6.61
CA PRO A 399 -3.99 -12.58 -5.35
C PRO A 399 -5.08 -13.32 -4.60
N SER A 400 -4.76 -14.41 -3.92
CA SER A 400 -5.75 -15.13 -3.13
C SER A 400 -6.31 -14.24 -2.00
N ALA A 401 -7.58 -14.41 -1.68
CA ALA A 401 -8.24 -13.69 -0.58
C ALA A 401 -7.47 -13.81 0.76
N ALA A 402 -6.69 -14.88 0.96
CA ALA A 402 -5.85 -15.10 2.12
C ALA A 402 -4.61 -14.18 2.14
N GLU A 403 -3.98 -13.94 0.98
CA GLU A 403 -2.82 -13.05 0.87
C GLU A 403 -3.20 -11.58 1.07
N ILE A 404 -4.35 -11.18 0.55
CA ILE A 404 -4.88 -9.82 0.73
C ILE A 404 -5.45 -9.63 2.16
N SER A 405 -6.10 -10.65 2.73
CA SER A 405 -6.76 -10.57 4.04
C SER A 405 -5.78 -10.35 5.21
N ALA A 406 -4.57 -10.91 5.17
CA ALA A 406 -3.59 -10.73 6.25
C ALA A 406 -3.05 -9.28 6.28
N ALA A 407 -2.71 -8.72 5.11
CA ALA A 407 -2.16 -7.37 5.02
C ALA A 407 -3.23 -6.27 5.15
N THR A 408 -4.46 -6.53 4.69
CA THR A 408 -5.58 -5.57 4.79
C THR A 408 -6.19 -5.52 6.18
N LYS A 409 -6.30 -6.62 6.92
CA LYS A 409 -6.87 -6.61 8.27
C LYS A 409 -6.09 -5.73 9.24
N GLU A 410 -4.78 -5.70 9.14
CA GLU A 410 -3.94 -4.90 10.02
C GLU A 410 -4.02 -3.41 9.69
N LYS A 411 -4.00 -3.04 8.40
CA LYS A 411 -4.17 -1.65 7.96
C LYS A 411 -5.63 -1.14 8.02
N TYR A 412 -6.61 -2.02 7.84
CA TYR A 412 -8.01 -1.69 8.07
C TYR A 412 -8.28 -1.27 9.51
N ARG A 413 -7.62 -1.91 10.46
CA ARG A 413 -7.61 -1.52 11.87
C ARG A 413 -7.11 -0.08 12.06
N TRP A 414 -6.06 0.32 11.32
CA TRP A 414 -5.49 1.68 11.35
C TRP A 414 -6.38 2.72 10.63
N ALA A 415 -6.96 2.40 9.49
CA ALA A 415 -7.84 3.30 8.75
C ALA A 415 -9.12 3.63 9.55
N HIS A 416 -9.71 2.66 10.23
CA HIS A 416 -10.86 2.88 11.12
C HIS A 416 -10.50 3.73 12.35
N CYS A 417 -9.30 3.58 12.88
CA CYS A 417 -8.84 4.38 14.03
C CYS A 417 -8.61 5.86 13.68
N THR A 418 -8.23 6.15 12.44
CA THR A 418 -8.01 7.54 11.99
C THR A 418 -9.29 8.27 11.56
N MET A 419 -10.36 7.55 11.20
CA MET A 419 -11.63 8.16 10.79
C MET A 419 -12.61 8.47 11.94
N SER A 420 -12.44 7.90 13.11
CA SER A 420 -13.42 8.00 14.21
C SER A 420 -13.13 9.05 15.27
N GLY A 421 -12.42 10.14 14.96
CA GLY A 421 -12.42 11.27 15.87
C GLY A 421 -11.14 12.09 16.02
N SER A 422 -11.33 13.37 16.12
CA SER A 422 -10.35 14.44 16.30
C SER A 422 -9.63 14.46 17.67
N ASN A 423 -9.51 13.32 18.35
CA ASN A 423 -8.74 13.22 19.59
C ASN A 423 -7.80 12.00 19.55
N ARG A 424 -6.54 12.27 19.19
CA ARG A 424 -5.44 11.33 19.22
C ARG A 424 -5.09 10.97 20.65
N SER A 425 -5.54 9.81 21.12
CA SER A 425 -4.90 9.09 22.22
C SER A 425 -4.53 7.71 21.73
N ALA A 426 -3.25 7.40 21.80
CA ALA A 426 -2.63 6.17 21.29
C ALA A 426 -3.11 4.87 21.97
N THR A 427 -4.12 4.92 22.82
CA THR A 427 -4.57 3.82 23.70
C THR A 427 -5.82 3.10 23.17
N VAL A 428 -6.39 3.49 22.02
CA VAL A 428 -7.66 2.93 21.50
C VAL A 428 -7.46 1.89 20.40
N CYS A 429 -6.22 1.66 19.96
CA CYS A 429 -5.88 0.74 18.87
C CYS A 429 -4.97 -0.44 19.32
N GLN A 430 -5.02 -0.86 20.58
CA GLN A 430 -4.40 -2.11 21.05
C GLN A 430 -5.39 -3.26 21.06
#